data_25498a01d13e7509bd0da3e74baa56c3
#
_entry.id   25498a01d13e7509bd0da3e74baa56c3
#
_cell.length_a   1.000
_cell.length_b   1.000
_cell.length_c   1.000
_cell.angle_alpha   90.00
_cell.angle_beta   90.00
_cell.angle_gamma   90.00
#
_symmetry.space_group_name_H-M   'P 1'
#
loop_
_entity.id
_entity.type
_entity.pdbx_description
1 polymer ?
#
loop_
_entity_poly.entity_id
_entity_poly.type
_entity_poly.pdbx_seq_one_letter_code
_entity_poly.pdbx_strand_id
1 'polypeptide(L)'
;MVSSDGSMAKKRSHVLKRFDHLQMVVVTGKGGVGKSTVSAALGAVLANRGRKVLLIEVDPRENLHHLLDTDPSGGEIVEAASNLWLQHIDPRSLLDDLVREKLKVGALARKVLQSPVHLHFTEGAPGLKQTAVFGRALRMVQGHGPKILRKPDVVVLDAPASGHGIAWMAAPQLVSEVISSGPIGNMAAEIASFLSDRERFGSVVVTTAEEMPVQEAVELLDAMDQRLDRQPELVAVNALYPPLPARARRDAATRLWGRRRAVNEHELSRLAEHWRGPLVEIPLEPIDAGPTLVGMVGEHLTRALEAG
;
A
#
# COMPACT_ATOMS: atom_id res chain seq x y z
N MET A 1 -26.78 3.45 -32.14
CA MET A 1 -26.33 2.41 -31.22
C MET A 1 -24.95 1.92 -31.66
N VAL A 2 -23.90 2.66 -31.41
CA VAL A 2 -22.49 2.24 -31.51
C VAL A 2 -21.66 3.36 -30.90
N SER A 3 -20.83 3.07 -29.88
CA SER A 3 -19.59 3.76 -29.48
C SER A 3 -19.42 4.08 -27.99
N SER A 4 -19.94 3.24 -27.10
CA SER A 4 -19.51 3.33 -25.68
C SER A 4 -18.34 2.37 -25.34
N ASP A 5 -18.11 1.36 -26.17
CA ASP A 5 -17.12 0.29 -25.91
C ASP A 5 -15.66 0.70 -26.20
N GLY A 6 -15.45 1.51 -27.24
CA GLY A 6 -14.10 1.96 -27.63
C GLY A 6 -13.46 3.00 -26.69
N SER A 7 -14.26 3.73 -25.88
CA SER A 7 -13.75 4.71 -24.90
C SER A 7 -13.29 4.04 -23.60
N MET A 8 -13.99 2.98 -23.19
CA MET A 8 -13.57 2.20 -22.02
C MET A 8 -12.30 1.40 -22.28
N ALA A 9 -12.17 0.78 -23.44
CA ALA A 9 -10.97 0.03 -23.83
C ALA A 9 -9.72 0.92 -23.85
N LYS A 10 -9.80 2.14 -24.39
CA LYS A 10 -8.69 3.10 -24.38
C LYS A 10 -8.29 3.60 -22.98
N LYS A 11 -9.25 3.72 -22.05
CA LYS A 11 -8.97 4.12 -20.65
C LYS A 11 -8.23 3.03 -19.86
N ARG A 12 -8.45 1.77 -20.18
CA ARG A 12 -7.93 0.62 -19.44
C ARG A 12 -6.49 0.28 -19.82
N SER A 13 -6.04 0.40 -21.08
CA SER A 13 -4.64 0.18 -21.49
C SER A 13 -3.65 1.19 -20.87
N HIS A 14 -4.14 2.27 -20.26
CA HIS A 14 -3.33 3.24 -19.55
C HIS A 14 -2.97 2.85 -18.10
N VAL A 15 -3.70 1.93 -17.44
CA VAL A 15 -3.48 1.64 -16.01
C VAL A 15 -2.16 0.92 -15.78
N LEU A 16 -1.85 -0.10 -16.57
CA LEU A 16 -0.55 -0.78 -16.49
C LEU A 16 0.63 0.14 -16.78
N LYS A 17 0.51 0.97 -17.81
CA LYS A 17 1.55 1.93 -18.17
C LYS A 17 1.82 2.93 -17.04
N ARG A 18 0.79 3.27 -16.23
CA ARG A 18 0.98 4.11 -15.05
C ARG A 18 1.87 3.44 -14.01
N PHE A 19 1.61 2.18 -13.67
CA PHE A 19 2.46 1.45 -12.72
C PHE A 19 3.89 1.26 -13.21
N ASP A 20 4.13 1.20 -14.53
CA ASP A 20 5.48 1.05 -15.09
C ASP A 20 6.40 2.24 -14.79
N HIS A 21 5.85 3.44 -14.56
CA HIS A 21 6.63 4.67 -14.28
C HIS A 21 6.73 4.98 -12.78
N LEU A 22 5.79 4.48 -11.96
CA LEU A 22 5.80 4.77 -10.54
C LEU A 22 7.05 4.22 -9.86
N GLN A 23 7.64 5.03 -9.00
CA GLN A 23 8.79 4.69 -8.18
C GLN A 23 8.39 4.32 -6.74
N MET A 24 7.20 4.74 -6.31
CA MET A 24 6.64 4.35 -5.01
C MET A 24 5.12 4.19 -5.15
N VAL A 25 4.59 3.13 -4.56
CA VAL A 25 3.16 2.84 -4.48
C VAL A 25 2.79 2.54 -3.04
N VAL A 26 1.81 3.25 -2.50
CA VAL A 26 1.24 2.96 -1.18
C VAL A 26 -0.02 2.12 -1.34
N VAL A 27 -0.08 0.98 -0.66
CA VAL A 27 -1.29 0.17 -0.56
C VAL A 27 -1.97 0.49 0.77
N THR A 28 -3.19 0.98 0.71
CA THR A 28 -3.93 1.48 1.87
C THR A 28 -5.37 0.97 1.88
N GLY A 29 -6.06 1.12 3.01
CA GLY A 29 -7.43 0.69 3.23
C GLY A 29 -7.66 0.28 4.68
N LYS A 30 -8.88 -0.13 5.01
CA LYS A 30 -9.28 -0.59 6.35
C LYS A 30 -8.45 -1.78 6.85
N GLY A 31 -8.44 -1.98 8.16
CA GLY A 31 -7.90 -3.20 8.77
C GLY A 31 -8.67 -4.45 8.32
N GLY A 32 -7.95 -5.52 7.97
CA GLY A 32 -8.54 -6.82 7.63
C GLY A 32 -9.05 -6.99 6.20
N VAL A 33 -8.97 -5.98 5.33
CA VAL A 33 -9.44 -6.08 3.93
C VAL A 33 -8.46 -6.81 2.98
N GLY A 34 -7.29 -7.23 3.47
CA GLY A 34 -6.29 -7.95 2.66
C GLY A 34 -5.25 -7.05 1.99
N LYS A 35 -4.92 -5.89 2.57
CA LYS A 35 -3.87 -4.99 2.06
C LYS A 35 -2.56 -5.72 1.80
N SER A 36 -2.05 -6.46 2.78
CA SER A 36 -0.76 -7.17 2.66
C SER A 36 -0.78 -8.22 1.55
N THR A 37 -1.91 -8.92 1.35
CA THR A 37 -2.08 -9.85 0.23
C THR A 37 -2.02 -9.13 -1.12
N VAL A 38 -2.71 -7.99 -1.24
CA VAL A 38 -2.68 -7.17 -2.46
C VAL A 38 -1.31 -6.53 -2.67
N SER A 39 -0.63 -6.09 -1.60
CA SER A 39 0.74 -5.56 -1.66
C SER A 39 1.73 -6.62 -2.16
N ALA A 40 1.68 -7.83 -1.62
CA ALA A 40 2.51 -8.96 -2.05
C ALA A 40 2.24 -9.31 -3.52
N ALA A 41 0.96 -9.41 -3.90
CA ALA A 41 0.55 -9.73 -5.27
C ALA A 41 0.97 -8.64 -6.27
N LEU A 42 0.78 -7.36 -5.94
CA LEU A 42 1.25 -6.25 -6.78
C LEU A 42 2.77 -6.28 -6.93
N GLY A 43 3.50 -6.50 -5.83
CA GLY A 43 4.95 -6.64 -5.85
C GLY A 43 5.40 -7.78 -6.75
N ALA A 44 4.78 -8.95 -6.64
CA ALA A 44 5.08 -10.11 -7.50
C ALA A 44 4.78 -9.84 -8.98
N VAL A 45 3.65 -9.20 -9.30
CA VAL A 45 3.28 -8.81 -10.67
C VAL A 45 4.33 -7.87 -11.28
N LEU A 46 4.76 -6.85 -10.55
CA LEU A 46 5.77 -5.90 -11.01
C LEU A 46 7.15 -6.56 -11.15
N ALA A 47 7.54 -7.46 -10.23
CA ALA A 47 8.78 -8.21 -10.28
C ALA A 47 8.83 -9.17 -11.48
N ASN A 48 7.72 -9.87 -11.77
CA ASN A 48 7.58 -10.74 -12.95
C ASN A 48 7.68 -9.97 -14.28
N ARG A 49 7.41 -8.67 -14.25
CA ARG A 49 7.63 -7.76 -15.39
C ARG A 49 9.06 -7.23 -15.49
N GLY A 50 9.97 -7.74 -14.68
CA GLY A 50 11.40 -7.43 -14.69
C GLY A 50 11.78 -6.19 -13.86
N ARG A 51 10.87 -5.58 -13.08
CA ARG A 51 11.18 -4.47 -12.19
C ARG A 51 11.78 -4.97 -10.89
N LYS A 52 12.78 -4.27 -10.38
CA LYS A 52 13.31 -4.49 -9.03
C LYS A 52 12.36 -3.88 -8.01
N VAL A 53 11.65 -4.72 -7.26
CA VAL A 53 10.61 -4.32 -6.31
C VAL A 53 11.10 -4.49 -4.89
N LEU A 54 10.97 -3.45 -4.07
CA LEU A 54 11.09 -3.53 -2.62
C LEU A 54 9.71 -3.41 -1.99
N LEU A 55 9.24 -4.49 -1.36
CA LEU A 55 8.08 -4.44 -0.48
C LEU A 55 8.54 -3.94 0.90
N ILE A 56 7.89 -2.89 1.40
CA ILE A 56 8.09 -2.39 2.77
C ILE A 56 6.82 -2.63 3.56
N GLU A 57 6.91 -3.43 4.61
CA GLU A 57 5.85 -3.67 5.58
C GLU A 57 6.02 -2.76 6.80
N VAL A 58 4.95 -2.11 7.21
CA VAL A 58 4.95 -1.14 8.34
C VAL A 58 3.92 -1.55 9.40
N ASP A 59 3.62 -2.81 9.53
CA ASP A 59 2.73 -3.34 10.58
C ASP A 59 3.57 -3.67 11.83
N PRO A 60 3.03 -3.59 13.06
CA PRO A 60 3.73 -4.06 14.28
C PRO A 60 4.16 -5.53 14.24
N ARG A 61 3.56 -6.33 13.40
CA ARG A 61 3.89 -7.75 13.18
C ARG A 61 4.27 -7.97 11.73
N GLU A 62 5.36 -8.69 11.52
CA GLU A 62 5.73 -9.16 10.19
C GLU A 62 4.72 -10.20 9.69
N ASN A 63 4.09 -9.99 8.54
CA ASN A 63 3.10 -10.88 7.94
C ASN A 63 3.43 -11.20 6.48
N LEU A 64 4.10 -10.30 5.74
CA LEU A 64 4.42 -10.49 4.33
C LEU A 64 5.34 -11.68 4.08
N HIS A 65 6.23 -12.01 5.03
CA HIS A 65 7.10 -13.19 4.92
C HIS A 65 6.30 -14.51 4.82
N HIS A 66 5.15 -14.62 5.52
CA HIS A 66 4.27 -15.79 5.38
C HIS A 66 3.59 -15.86 4.01
N LEU A 67 3.24 -14.71 3.42
CA LEU A 67 2.63 -14.65 2.09
C LEU A 67 3.63 -15.00 0.98
N LEU A 68 4.91 -14.71 1.20
CA LEU A 68 5.98 -14.90 0.23
C LEU A 68 6.81 -16.17 0.46
N ASP A 69 6.51 -16.92 1.53
CA ASP A 69 7.24 -18.13 1.96
C ASP A 69 8.75 -17.86 2.14
N THR A 70 9.06 -16.82 2.91
CA THR A 70 10.43 -16.42 3.24
C THR A 70 10.65 -16.40 4.75
N ASP A 71 11.90 -16.28 5.17
CA ASP A 71 12.21 -15.96 6.56
C ASP A 71 11.77 -14.52 6.89
N PRO A 72 11.43 -14.22 8.16
CA PRO A 72 11.21 -12.87 8.63
C PRO A 72 12.40 -11.96 8.33
N SER A 73 12.14 -10.73 7.89
CA SER A 73 13.20 -9.79 7.53
C SER A 73 13.99 -9.27 8.74
N GLY A 74 13.37 -9.23 9.92
CA GLY A 74 14.00 -8.70 11.13
C GLY A 74 14.48 -7.25 10.99
N GLY A 75 13.90 -6.50 10.05
CA GLY A 75 14.29 -5.12 9.74
C GLY A 75 15.31 -4.97 8.60
N GLU A 76 15.96 -6.07 8.21
CA GLU A 76 16.90 -6.09 7.10
C GLU A 76 16.18 -6.26 5.75
N ILE A 77 16.87 -6.03 4.64
CA ILE A 77 16.34 -6.33 3.31
C ILE A 77 16.67 -7.77 2.97
N VAL A 78 15.65 -8.58 2.73
CA VAL A 78 15.78 -9.99 2.31
C VAL A 78 15.22 -10.17 0.90
N GLU A 79 15.83 -11.04 0.11
CA GLU A 79 15.33 -11.43 -1.21
C GLU A 79 14.22 -12.47 -1.02
N ALA A 80 13.02 -12.15 -1.48
CA ALA A 80 11.85 -13.04 -1.39
C ALA A 80 11.65 -13.86 -2.66
N ALA A 81 11.96 -13.28 -3.82
CA ALA A 81 11.92 -13.94 -5.12
C ALA A 81 12.78 -13.16 -6.13
N SER A 82 12.93 -13.68 -7.35
CA SER A 82 13.62 -12.93 -8.41
C SER A 82 13.02 -11.53 -8.58
N ASN A 83 13.85 -10.51 -8.48
CA ASN A 83 13.48 -9.09 -8.53
C ASN A 83 12.51 -8.62 -7.42
N LEU A 84 12.30 -9.39 -6.37
CA LEU A 84 11.41 -9.06 -5.26
C LEU A 84 12.13 -9.15 -3.93
N TRP A 85 12.18 -8.06 -3.21
CA TRP A 85 12.77 -7.94 -1.87
C TRP A 85 11.73 -7.49 -0.87
N LEU A 86 11.91 -7.89 0.38
CA LEU A 86 11.05 -7.56 1.52
C LEU A 86 11.87 -6.86 2.59
N GLN A 87 11.29 -5.86 3.23
CA GLN A 87 11.79 -5.24 4.46
C GLN A 87 10.63 -4.92 5.38
N HIS A 88 10.70 -5.41 6.62
CA HIS A 88 9.83 -4.91 7.70
C HIS A 88 10.46 -3.67 8.33
N ILE A 89 9.65 -2.67 8.63
CA ILE A 89 10.08 -1.42 9.24
C ILE A 89 9.26 -1.12 10.49
N ASP A 90 9.94 -1.01 11.63
CA ASP A 90 9.38 -0.35 12.79
C ASP A 90 9.63 1.17 12.72
N PRO A 91 8.55 1.99 12.64
CA PRO A 91 8.70 3.44 12.53
C PRO A 91 9.45 4.11 13.69
N ARG A 92 9.44 3.50 14.88
CA ARG A 92 10.19 4.02 16.05
C ARG A 92 11.68 3.86 15.85
N SER A 93 12.10 2.68 15.45
CA SER A 93 13.52 2.38 15.17
C SER A 93 14.10 3.30 14.11
N LEU A 94 13.33 3.63 13.07
CA LEU A 94 13.76 4.59 12.03
C LEU A 94 14.06 5.99 12.58
N LEU A 95 13.24 6.49 13.51
CA LEU A 95 13.48 7.79 14.13
C LEU A 95 14.75 7.77 14.99
N ASP A 96 14.98 6.69 15.71
CA ASP A 96 16.21 6.49 16.50
C ASP A 96 17.45 6.46 15.59
N ASP A 97 17.36 5.79 14.45
CA ASP A 97 18.46 5.73 13.48
C ASP A 97 18.74 7.09 12.84
N LEU A 98 17.72 7.90 12.55
CA LEU A 98 17.87 9.28 12.08
C LEU A 98 18.61 10.14 13.12
N VAL A 99 18.30 9.98 14.40
CA VAL A 99 19.01 10.67 15.49
C VAL A 99 20.48 10.23 15.56
N ARG A 100 20.74 8.92 15.45
CA ARG A 100 22.11 8.37 15.44
C ARG A 100 22.92 8.86 14.23
N GLU A 101 22.31 8.90 13.05
CA GLU A 101 22.95 9.38 11.80
C GLU A 101 23.32 10.86 11.88
N LYS A 102 22.45 11.69 12.45
CA LYS A 102 22.66 13.14 12.54
C LYS A 102 23.61 13.54 13.68
N LEU A 103 23.57 12.81 14.79
CA LEU A 103 24.44 13.02 15.92
C LEU A 103 25.66 12.07 15.82
N LYS A 104 26.68 12.48 15.08
CA LYS A 104 27.92 11.71 14.83
C LYS A 104 28.67 11.27 16.10
N VAL A 105 28.32 11.80 17.27
CA VAL A 105 28.92 11.46 18.58
C VAL A 105 27.98 10.51 19.32
N GLY A 106 28.34 9.24 19.39
CA GLY A 106 27.51 8.17 19.96
C GLY A 106 27.06 8.36 21.42
N ALA A 107 27.86 9.06 22.23
CA ALA A 107 27.49 9.43 23.61
C ALA A 107 26.36 10.48 23.63
N LEU A 108 26.39 11.46 22.73
CA LEU A 108 25.36 12.48 22.60
C LEU A 108 24.06 11.89 22.04
N ALA A 109 24.17 11.02 21.03
CA ALA A 109 23.01 10.30 20.49
C ALA A 109 22.29 9.48 21.56
N ARG A 110 23.03 8.71 22.38
CA ARG A 110 22.45 7.97 23.51
C ARG A 110 21.73 8.88 24.51
N LYS A 111 22.33 10.01 24.88
CA LYS A 111 21.71 10.96 25.82
C LYS A 111 20.42 11.57 25.26
N VAL A 112 20.37 11.86 23.95
CA VAL A 112 19.16 12.37 23.29
C VAL A 112 18.10 11.28 23.22
N LEU A 113 18.42 10.07 22.78
CA LEU A 113 17.48 8.94 22.66
C LEU A 113 16.87 8.53 24.00
N GLN A 114 17.60 8.68 25.11
CA GLN A 114 17.12 8.37 26.46
C GLN A 114 16.41 9.56 27.14
N SER A 115 16.38 10.73 26.50
CA SER A 115 15.74 11.89 27.10
C SER A 115 14.21 11.76 27.08
N PRO A 116 13.51 12.16 28.16
CA PRO A 116 12.04 12.23 28.16
C PRO A 116 11.49 13.10 27.04
N VAL A 117 12.21 14.16 26.67
CA VAL A 117 11.84 15.06 25.56
C VAL A 117 11.81 14.32 24.23
N HIS A 118 12.81 13.48 23.94
CA HIS A 118 12.84 12.67 22.70
C HIS A 118 11.69 11.65 22.69
N LEU A 119 11.46 10.96 23.80
CA LEU A 119 10.38 9.99 23.94
C LEU A 119 9.01 10.65 23.71
N HIS A 120 8.75 11.77 24.36
CA HIS A 120 7.50 12.51 24.16
C HIS A 120 7.36 13.09 22.76
N PHE A 121 8.46 13.54 22.15
CA PHE A 121 8.46 14.07 20.78
C PHE A 121 8.18 12.97 19.75
N THR A 122 8.83 11.81 19.85
CA THR A 122 8.63 10.69 18.94
C THR A 122 7.27 10.00 19.09
N GLU A 123 6.69 10.02 20.30
CA GLU A 123 5.37 9.47 20.55
C GLU A 123 4.24 10.47 20.29
N GLY A 124 4.47 11.74 20.55
CA GLY A 124 3.46 12.79 20.51
C GLY A 124 3.43 13.68 19.28
N ALA A 125 4.48 13.65 18.41
CA ALA A 125 4.51 14.48 17.23
C ALA A 125 3.73 13.83 16.06
N PRO A 126 2.53 14.35 15.71
CA PRO A 126 1.73 13.77 14.64
C PRO A 126 2.48 13.77 13.31
N GLY A 127 2.46 12.65 12.59
CA GLY A 127 3.02 12.55 11.25
C GLY A 127 4.53 12.28 11.16
N LEU A 128 5.28 12.38 12.27
CA LEU A 128 6.73 12.23 12.23
C LEU A 128 7.16 10.78 11.88
N LYS A 129 6.50 9.78 12.46
CA LYS A 129 6.75 8.36 12.18
C LYS A 129 6.47 8.03 10.71
N GLN A 130 5.36 8.53 10.18
CA GLN A 130 4.96 8.37 8.80
C GLN A 130 5.99 9.02 7.85
N THR A 131 6.40 10.24 8.18
CA THR A 131 7.45 10.97 7.43
C THR A 131 8.78 10.18 7.43
N ALA A 132 9.18 9.58 8.55
CA ALA A 132 10.39 8.76 8.61
C ALA A 132 10.30 7.54 7.68
N VAL A 133 9.15 6.84 7.64
CA VAL A 133 8.93 5.69 6.74
C VAL A 133 9.01 6.11 5.27
N PHE A 134 8.32 7.21 4.89
CA PHE A 134 8.43 7.74 3.54
C PHE A 134 9.85 8.19 3.21
N GLY A 135 10.57 8.76 4.18
CA GLY A 135 11.98 9.14 4.03
C GLY A 135 12.87 7.92 3.75
N ARG A 136 12.65 6.81 4.44
CA ARG A 136 13.35 5.55 4.17
C ARG A 136 13.04 5.05 2.76
N ALA A 137 11.76 5.01 2.37
CA ALA A 137 11.34 4.58 1.04
C ALA A 137 11.91 5.48 -0.06
N LEU A 138 11.90 6.81 0.13
CA LEU A 138 12.47 7.77 -0.82
C LEU A 138 13.99 7.59 -0.99
N ARG A 139 14.74 7.38 0.10
CA ARG A 139 16.18 7.08 0.03
C ARG A 139 16.47 5.82 -0.79
N MET A 140 15.63 4.77 -0.67
CA MET A 140 15.77 3.57 -1.50
C MET A 140 15.59 3.88 -2.98
N VAL A 141 14.53 4.61 -3.34
CA VAL A 141 14.23 5.05 -4.72
C VAL A 141 15.36 5.92 -5.30
N GLN A 142 16.01 6.73 -4.46
CA GLN A 142 17.14 7.57 -4.84
C GLN A 142 18.47 6.80 -4.98
N GLY A 143 18.51 5.52 -4.66
CA GLY A 143 19.71 4.70 -4.80
C GLY A 143 20.65 4.72 -3.58
N HIS A 144 20.13 5.08 -2.42
CA HIS A 144 20.87 5.05 -1.14
C HIS A 144 20.64 3.75 -0.34
N GLY A 145 20.24 2.68 -1.01
CA GLY A 145 20.07 1.36 -0.40
C GLY A 145 21.39 0.64 -0.12
N PRO A 146 21.34 -0.44 0.66
CA PRO A 146 22.49 -1.31 0.94
C PRO A 146 22.93 -2.09 -0.32
N LYS A 147 24.08 -2.78 -0.22
CA LYS A 147 24.65 -3.50 -1.37
C LYS A 147 23.72 -4.56 -1.98
N ILE A 148 22.89 -5.20 -1.15
CA ILE A 148 21.95 -6.25 -1.58
C ILE A 148 20.86 -5.69 -2.54
N LEU A 149 20.43 -4.45 -2.29
CA LEU A 149 19.47 -3.73 -3.13
C LEU A 149 19.77 -2.23 -3.08
N ARG A 150 20.69 -1.77 -3.93
CA ARG A 150 21.11 -0.38 -3.92
C ARG A 150 20.01 0.58 -4.36
N LYS A 151 19.28 0.20 -5.40
CA LYS A 151 18.19 0.99 -5.98
C LYS A 151 17.11 0.07 -6.55
N PRO A 152 15.94 -0.04 -5.91
CA PRO A 152 14.77 -0.64 -6.52
C PRO A 152 14.22 0.27 -7.64
N ASP A 153 13.53 -0.30 -8.60
CA ASP A 153 12.78 0.46 -9.60
C ASP A 153 11.46 0.99 -9.02
N VAL A 154 10.92 0.24 -8.05
CA VAL A 154 9.70 0.63 -7.32
C VAL A 154 9.73 0.12 -5.88
N VAL A 155 9.25 0.96 -4.97
CA VAL A 155 8.93 0.59 -3.59
C VAL A 155 7.41 0.43 -3.47
N VAL A 156 6.94 -0.72 -3.04
CA VAL A 156 5.53 -0.94 -2.65
C VAL A 156 5.45 -0.90 -1.13
N LEU A 157 4.70 0.03 -0.60
CA LEU A 157 4.58 0.30 0.82
C LEU A 157 3.25 -0.25 1.32
N ASP A 158 3.30 -1.32 2.10
CA ASP A 158 2.13 -1.90 2.78
C ASP A 158 1.83 -1.07 4.03
N ALA A 159 0.83 -0.17 3.91
CA ALA A 159 0.48 0.75 4.98
C ALA A 159 -0.23 0.04 6.13
N PRO A 160 0.02 0.43 7.39
CA PRO A 160 -0.62 -0.20 8.54
C PRO A 160 -2.14 -0.03 8.53
N ALA A 161 -2.81 -0.95 9.22
CA ALA A 161 -4.26 -1.06 9.33
C ALA A 161 -4.90 0.03 10.22
N SER A 162 -4.37 1.25 10.23
CA SER A 162 -4.74 2.30 11.19
C SER A 162 -6.03 3.06 10.88
N GLY A 163 -6.77 2.73 9.81
CA GLY A 163 -7.98 3.48 9.39
C GLY A 163 -7.71 4.93 8.94
N HIS A 164 -6.45 5.36 8.88
CA HIS A 164 -6.02 6.75 8.66
C HIS A 164 -5.15 6.87 7.41
N GLY A 165 -5.48 6.15 6.34
CA GLY A 165 -4.68 6.13 5.10
C GLY A 165 -4.35 7.53 4.56
N ILE A 166 -5.30 8.47 4.65
CA ILE A 166 -5.07 9.85 4.25
C ILE A 166 -4.06 10.56 5.16
N ALA A 167 -4.15 10.35 6.49
CA ALA A 167 -3.23 10.97 7.44
C ALA A 167 -1.79 10.50 7.23
N TRP A 168 -1.60 9.26 6.76
CA TRP A 168 -0.30 8.73 6.37
C TRP A 168 0.30 9.53 5.23
N MET A 169 -0.42 9.69 4.12
CA MET A 169 0.08 10.38 2.92
C MET A 169 0.19 11.90 3.11
N ALA A 170 -0.67 12.50 3.93
CA ALA A 170 -0.61 13.93 4.25
C ALA A 170 0.47 14.29 5.30
N ALA A 171 1.00 13.30 6.04
CA ALA A 171 1.91 13.54 7.15
C ALA A 171 3.18 14.32 6.77
N PRO A 172 3.89 14.03 5.66
CA PRO A 172 5.09 14.78 5.31
C PRO A 172 4.82 16.26 5.02
N GLN A 173 3.70 16.57 4.38
CA GLN A 173 3.30 17.97 4.16
C GLN A 173 3.04 18.68 5.48
N LEU A 174 2.24 18.08 6.37
CA LEU A 174 1.96 18.64 7.69
C LEU A 174 3.25 18.88 8.49
N VAL A 175 4.17 17.91 8.49
CA VAL A 175 5.46 18.05 9.19
C VAL A 175 6.29 19.19 8.58
N SER A 176 6.31 19.36 7.27
CA SER A 176 7.05 20.45 6.60
C SER A 176 6.47 21.83 6.89
N GLU A 177 5.17 21.94 7.08
CA GLU A 177 4.49 23.19 7.45
C GLU A 177 4.79 23.58 8.91
N VAL A 178 4.81 22.61 9.82
CA VAL A 178 5.08 22.85 11.25
C VAL A 178 6.57 23.04 11.51
N ILE A 179 7.43 22.27 10.85
CA ILE A 179 8.88 22.32 10.96
C ILE A 179 9.44 22.81 9.63
N SER A 180 9.42 24.14 9.43
CA SER A 180 9.75 24.76 8.14
C SER A 180 11.27 24.80 7.82
N SER A 181 12.15 24.39 8.73
CA SER A 181 13.61 24.49 8.55
C SER A 181 14.37 23.38 9.27
N GLY A 182 15.66 23.26 8.95
CA GLY A 182 16.54 22.23 9.51
C GLY A 182 16.37 20.86 8.84
N PRO A 183 17.12 19.83 9.29
CA PRO A 183 17.19 18.54 8.62
C PRO A 183 15.84 17.81 8.51
N ILE A 184 14.97 17.92 9.52
CA ILE A 184 13.65 17.29 9.54
C ILE A 184 12.70 18.02 8.58
N GLY A 185 12.65 19.34 8.66
CA GLY A 185 11.79 20.15 7.79
C GLY A 185 12.16 19.98 6.31
N ASN A 186 13.44 20.04 5.99
CA ASN A 186 13.92 19.85 4.61
C ASN A 186 13.60 18.44 4.09
N MET A 187 13.79 17.40 4.91
CA MET A 187 13.41 16.03 4.56
C MET A 187 11.90 15.91 4.33
N ALA A 188 11.08 16.48 5.21
CA ALA A 188 9.65 16.44 5.08
C ALA A 188 9.16 17.17 3.81
N ALA A 189 9.73 18.33 3.48
CA ALA A 189 9.44 19.06 2.27
C ALA A 189 9.82 18.29 0.99
N GLU A 190 10.99 17.63 0.98
CA GLU A 190 11.43 16.77 -0.12
C GLU A 190 10.46 15.59 -0.33
N ILE A 191 10.03 14.93 0.76
CA ILE A 191 9.07 13.84 0.70
C ILE A 191 7.72 14.36 0.20
N ALA A 192 7.22 15.47 0.73
CA ALA A 192 5.95 16.06 0.30
C ALA A 192 5.96 16.39 -1.19
N SER A 193 7.05 16.95 -1.68
CA SER A 193 7.26 17.21 -3.13
C SER A 193 7.24 15.91 -3.95
N PHE A 194 7.90 14.85 -3.48
CA PHE A 194 7.87 13.54 -4.15
C PHE A 194 6.47 12.93 -4.16
N LEU A 195 5.75 12.99 -3.06
CA LEU A 195 4.39 12.46 -2.96
C LEU A 195 3.38 13.24 -3.81
N SER A 196 3.65 14.52 -4.13
CA SER A 196 2.82 15.32 -5.04
C SER A 196 3.06 15.00 -6.51
N ASP A 197 4.17 14.36 -6.86
CA ASP A 197 4.52 14.00 -8.24
C ASP A 197 3.71 12.78 -8.70
N ARG A 198 2.72 13.04 -9.56
CA ARG A 198 1.79 12.00 -10.08
C ARG A 198 2.46 10.99 -11.02
N GLU A 199 3.63 11.29 -11.56
CA GLU A 199 4.38 10.38 -12.42
C GLU A 199 5.27 9.42 -11.64
N ARG A 200 5.57 9.72 -10.37
CA ARG A 200 6.52 8.96 -9.55
C ARG A 200 5.88 8.26 -8.37
N PHE A 201 4.79 8.81 -7.85
CA PHE A 201 4.08 8.29 -6.69
C PHE A 201 2.65 7.90 -7.05
N GLY A 202 2.18 6.74 -6.59
CA GLY A 202 0.82 6.26 -6.74
C GLY A 202 0.29 5.60 -5.48
N SER A 203 -1.00 5.28 -5.49
CA SER A 203 -1.65 4.55 -4.39
C SER A 203 -2.66 3.54 -4.90
N VAL A 204 -2.85 2.49 -4.12
CA VAL A 204 -3.89 1.46 -4.30
C VAL A 204 -4.76 1.46 -3.06
N VAL A 205 -6.06 1.62 -3.23
CA VAL A 205 -7.03 1.49 -2.14
C VAL A 205 -7.61 0.07 -2.17
N VAL A 206 -7.48 -0.64 -1.06
CA VAL A 206 -8.01 -1.99 -0.89
C VAL A 206 -9.24 -1.96 0.02
N THR A 207 -10.31 -2.60 -0.40
CA THR A 207 -11.54 -2.78 0.38
C THR A 207 -12.10 -4.18 0.18
N THR A 208 -13.05 -4.60 1.03
CA THR A 208 -13.97 -5.70 0.75
C THR A 208 -15.34 -5.13 0.42
N ALA A 209 -16.16 -5.87 -0.32
CA ALA A 209 -17.52 -5.44 -0.64
C ALA A 209 -18.49 -5.74 0.52
N GLU A 210 -18.25 -5.09 1.64
CA GLU A 210 -19.07 -5.10 2.86
C GLU A 210 -19.37 -3.66 3.26
N GLU A 211 -20.47 -3.44 3.99
CA GLU A 211 -21.00 -2.10 4.31
C GLU A 211 -19.96 -1.13 4.87
N MET A 212 -19.29 -1.52 5.98
CA MET A 212 -18.31 -0.66 6.64
C MET A 212 -17.02 -0.44 5.83
N PRO A 213 -16.38 -1.50 5.25
CA PRO A 213 -15.22 -1.31 4.40
C PRO A 213 -15.47 -0.42 3.18
N VAL A 214 -16.62 -0.56 2.52
CA VAL A 214 -16.97 0.29 1.38
C VAL A 214 -17.20 1.73 1.82
N GLN A 215 -17.89 1.94 2.97
CA GLN A 215 -18.08 3.29 3.52
C GLN A 215 -16.73 3.96 3.80
N GLU A 216 -15.81 3.28 4.46
CA GLU A 216 -14.48 3.81 4.75
C GLU A 216 -13.64 4.02 3.48
N ALA A 217 -13.81 3.16 2.46
CA ALA A 217 -13.14 3.35 1.17
C ALA A 217 -13.64 4.61 0.46
N VAL A 218 -14.95 4.86 0.43
CA VAL A 218 -15.54 6.08 -0.15
C VAL A 218 -15.03 7.33 0.60
N GLU A 219 -15.06 7.31 1.93
CA GLU A 219 -14.53 8.42 2.74
C GLU A 219 -13.04 8.68 2.48
N LEU A 220 -12.25 7.61 2.27
CA LEU A 220 -10.84 7.72 1.92
C LEU A 220 -10.65 8.32 0.54
N LEU A 221 -11.44 7.89 -0.46
CA LEU A 221 -11.41 8.44 -1.83
C LEU A 221 -11.74 9.94 -1.85
N ASP A 222 -12.80 10.33 -1.15
CA ASP A 222 -13.19 11.74 -0.99
C ASP A 222 -12.10 12.56 -0.30
N ALA A 223 -11.51 12.01 0.75
CA ALA A 223 -10.45 12.71 1.49
C ALA A 223 -9.14 12.81 0.67
N MET A 224 -8.84 11.83 -0.19
CA MET A 224 -7.70 11.90 -1.12
C MET A 224 -7.90 13.00 -2.16
N ASP A 225 -9.10 13.09 -2.73
CA ASP A 225 -9.44 14.14 -3.69
C ASP A 225 -9.37 15.54 -3.04
N GLN A 226 -10.04 15.72 -1.90
CA GLN A 226 -10.16 17.03 -1.24
C GLN A 226 -8.86 17.53 -0.60
N ARG A 227 -8.04 16.64 -0.03
CA ARG A 227 -6.87 17.03 0.79
C ARG A 227 -5.54 16.88 0.07
N LEU A 228 -5.46 15.96 -0.90
CA LEU A 228 -4.22 15.68 -1.64
C LEU A 228 -4.34 16.06 -3.11
N ASP A 229 -5.50 16.53 -3.58
CA ASP A 229 -5.81 16.74 -5.00
C ASP A 229 -5.39 15.51 -5.84
N ARG A 230 -5.76 14.31 -5.36
CA ARG A 230 -5.25 13.05 -5.88
C ARG A 230 -6.27 11.93 -5.79
N GLN A 231 -6.29 11.07 -6.79
CA GLN A 231 -7.06 9.82 -6.79
C GLN A 231 -6.10 8.61 -6.83
N PRO A 232 -6.51 7.44 -6.30
CA PRO A 232 -5.68 6.25 -6.39
C PRO A 232 -5.55 5.78 -7.84
N GLU A 233 -4.47 5.07 -8.13
CA GLU A 233 -4.24 4.43 -9.42
C GLU A 233 -5.19 3.24 -9.64
N LEU A 234 -5.62 2.60 -8.55
CA LEU A 234 -6.46 1.41 -8.56
C LEU A 234 -7.24 1.29 -7.26
N VAL A 235 -8.49 0.88 -7.35
CA VAL A 235 -9.26 0.34 -6.22
C VAL A 235 -9.36 -1.18 -6.38
N ALA A 236 -8.91 -1.93 -5.37
CA ALA A 236 -8.98 -3.39 -5.33
C ALA A 236 -10.08 -3.81 -4.35
N VAL A 237 -11.13 -4.45 -4.87
CA VAL A 237 -12.20 -5.02 -4.06
C VAL A 237 -11.91 -6.50 -3.87
N ASN A 238 -11.46 -6.85 -2.67
CA ASN A 238 -10.93 -8.16 -2.31
C ASN A 238 -12.01 -9.06 -1.71
N ALA A 239 -11.76 -10.38 -1.77
CA ALA A 239 -12.55 -11.43 -1.12
C ALA A 239 -14.05 -11.44 -1.51
N LEU A 240 -14.35 -11.23 -2.78
CA LEU A 240 -15.70 -11.30 -3.30
C LEU A 240 -16.18 -12.75 -3.36
N TYR A 241 -17.36 -13.00 -2.81
CA TYR A 241 -17.98 -14.33 -2.88
C TYR A 241 -18.31 -14.70 -4.34
N PRO A 242 -17.66 -15.72 -4.93
CA PRO A 242 -17.95 -16.13 -6.30
C PRO A 242 -19.37 -16.70 -6.45
N PRO A 243 -19.91 -16.75 -7.68
CA PRO A 243 -21.23 -17.29 -7.94
C PRO A 243 -21.31 -18.76 -7.49
N LEU A 244 -22.43 -19.13 -6.86
CA LEU A 244 -22.70 -20.51 -6.54
C LEU A 244 -22.86 -21.34 -7.83
N PRO A 245 -22.28 -22.56 -7.86
CA PRO A 245 -22.53 -23.49 -8.96
C PRO A 245 -24.03 -23.78 -9.14
N ALA A 246 -24.50 -23.93 -10.35
CA ALA A 246 -25.92 -24.19 -10.66
C ALA A 246 -26.48 -25.45 -9.95
N ARG A 247 -25.60 -26.40 -9.59
CA ARG A 247 -25.93 -27.62 -8.84
C ARG A 247 -25.60 -27.59 -7.36
N ALA A 248 -25.41 -26.37 -6.79
CA ALA A 248 -25.12 -26.24 -5.35
C ALA A 248 -26.24 -26.82 -4.52
N ARG A 249 -25.89 -27.51 -3.43
CA ARG A 249 -26.85 -28.08 -2.49
C ARG A 249 -27.64 -26.95 -1.80
N ARG A 250 -28.95 -27.17 -1.59
CA ARG A 250 -29.81 -26.19 -0.88
C ARG A 250 -29.73 -26.41 0.64
N ASP A 251 -28.55 -26.16 1.22
CA ASP A 251 -28.28 -26.24 2.65
C ASP A 251 -28.07 -24.87 3.31
N ALA A 252 -27.74 -24.86 4.60
CA ALA A 252 -27.52 -23.64 5.36
C ALA A 252 -26.26 -22.87 4.86
N ALA A 253 -25.21 -23.58 4.45
CA ALA A 253 -23.96 -22.99 3.98
C ALA A 253 -24.18 -22.25 2.64
N THR A 254 -24.86 -22.87 1.68
CA THR A 254 -25.18 -22.25 0.40
C THR A 254 -26.15 -21.07 0.54
N ARG A 255 -27.08 -21.11 1.49
CA ARG A 255 -27.93 -19.95 1.81
C ARG A 255 -27.12 -18.79 2.40
N LEU A 256 -26.16 -19.08 3.28
CA LEU A 256 -25.27 -18.07 3.85
C LEU A 256 -24.40 -17.46 2.76
N TRP A 257 -23.79 -18.30 1.91
CA TRP A 257 -22.99 -17.88 0.78
C TRP A 257 -23.76 -16.93 -0.15
N GLY A 258 -24.98 -17.33 -0.53
CA GLY A 258 -25.84 -16.49 -1.38
C GLY A 258 -26.17 -15.12 -0.75
N ARG A 259 -26.41 -15.09 0.57
CA ARG A 259 -26.60 -13.81 1.29
C ARG A 259 -25.34 -12.95 1.28
N ARG A 260 -24.17 -13.53 1.54
CA ARG A 260 -22.89 -12.80 1.49
C ARG A 260 -22.62 -12.24 0.10
N ARG A 261 -22.88 -13.04 -0.94
CA ARG A 261 -22.77 -12.57 -2.33
C ARG A 261 -23.71 -11.42 -2.64
N ALA A 262 -24.97 -11.50 -2.22
CA ALA A 262 -25.93 -10.40 -2.42
C ALA A 262 -25.48 -9.10 -1.74
N VAL A 263 -24.85 -9.18 -0.56
CA VAL A 263 -24.22 -8.03 0.09
C VAL A 263 -23.07 -7.50 -0.79
N ASN A 264 -22.20 -8.37 -1.31
CA ASN A 264 -21.11 -7.94 -2.18
C ASN A 264 -21.65 -7.21 -3.43
N GLU A 265 -22.68 -7.72 -4.09
CA GLU A 265 -23.27 -7.11 -5.28
C GLU A 265 -23.86 -5.73 -4.97
N HIS A 266 -24.53 -5.60 -3.83
CA HIS A 266 -25.08 -4.32 -3.37
C HIS A 266 -23.96 -3.30 -3.10
N GLU A 267 -22.95 -3.68 -2.35
CA GLU A 267 -21.85 -2.77 -1.97
C GLU A 267 -20.93 -2.42 -3.14
N LEU A 268 -20.74 -3.34 -4.10
CA LEU A 268 -20.06 -3.03 -5.36
C LEU A 268 -20.83 -1.96 -6.16
N SER A 269 -22.16 -2.06 -6.22
CA SER A 269 -22.98 -1.06 -6.88
C SER A 269 -22.86 0.30 -6.22
N ARG A 270 -22.88 0.33 -4.88
CA ARG A 270 -22.68 1.55 -4.09
C ARG A 270 -21.30 2.16 -4.31
N LEU A 271 -20.24 1.35 -4.32
CA LEU A 271 -18.88 1.81 -4.62
C LEU A 271 -18.80 2.39 -6.04
N ALA A 272 -19.44 1.75 -7.02
CA ALA A 272 -19.47 2.20 -8.42
C ALA A 272 -20.22 3.53 -8.64
N GLU A 273 -21.08 3.96 -7.73
CA GLU A 273 -21.68 5.29 -7.75
C GLU A 273 -20.68 6.40 -7.43
N HIS A 274 -19.70 6.11 -6.56
CA HIS A 274 -18.69 7.06 -6.07
C HIS A 274 -17.37 6.96 -6.83
N TRP A 275 -16.98 5.78 -7.29
CA TRP A 275 -15.71 5.53 -7.97
C TRP A 275 -15.92 5.18 -9.46
N ARG A 276 -15.29 5.97 -10.33
CA ARG A 276 -15.33 5.78 -11.81
C ARG A 276 -13.95 5.47 -12.40
N GLY A 277 -12.95 5.38 -11.54
CA GLY A 277 -11.58 5.03 -11.93
C GLY A 277 -11.36 3.52 -12.11
N PRO A 278 -10.10 3.10 -12.28
CA PRO A 278 -9.73 1.69 -12.38
C PRO A 278 -10.14 0.90 -11.14
N LEU A 279 -10.74 -0.27 -11.35
CA LEU A 279 -11.20 -1.16 -10.29
C LEU A 279 -10.87 -2.60 -10.67
N VAL A 280 -10.39 -3.39 -9.70
CA VAL A 280 -10.21 -4.83 -9.83
C VAL A 280 -11.09 -5.55 -8.80
N GLU A 281 -11.81 -6.53 -9.27
CA GLU A 281 -12.58 -7.46 -8.46
C GLU A 281 -11.77 -8.73 -8.23
N ILE A 282 -11.48 -9.05 -6.96
CA ILE A 282 -10.68 -10.21 -6.56
C ILE A 282 -11.61 -11.19 -5.82
N PRO A 283 -11.85 -12.37 -6.38
CA PRO A 283 -12.68 -13.38 -5.73
C PRO A 283 -12.08 -13.84 -4.39
N LEU A 284 -12.94 -14.35 -3.52
CA LEU A 284 -12.51 -15.09 -2.35
C LEU A 284 -11.93 -16.42 -2.81
N GLU A 285 -10.63 -16.57 -2.63
CA GLU A 285 -9.90 -17.77 -3.01
C GLU A 285 -9.96 -18.83 -1.89
N PRO A 286 -10.04 -20.13 -2.22
CA PRO A 286 -10.14 -21.20 -1.24
C PRO A 286 -8.79 -21.57 -0.61
N ILE A 287 -7.94 -20.56 -0.35
CA ILE A 287 -6.57 -20.68 0.17
C ILE A 287 -6.37 -19.59 1.21
N ASP A 288 -5.89 -19.95 2.39
CA ASP A 288 -5.77 -19.02 3.51
C ASP A 288 -4.58 -18.05 3.37
N ALA A 289 -3.42 -18.54 2.92
CA ALA A 289 -2.20 -17.75 2.83
C ALA A 289 -1.17 -18.39 1.90
N GLY A 290 -0.03 -17.70 1.71
CA GLY A 290 1.15 -18.20 1.02
C GLY A 290 1.26 -17.79 -0.45
N PRO A 291 2.35 -18.22 -1.13
CA PRO A 291 2.67 -17.80 -2.50
C PRO A 291 1.60 -18.15 -3.53
N THR A 292 0.86 -19.23 -3.31
CA THR A 292 -0.25 -19.63 -4.20
C THR A 292 -1.36 -18.59 -4.19
N LEU A 293 -1.78 -18.11 -3.00
CA LEU A 293 -2.76 -17.04 -2.88
C LEU A 293 -2.25 -15.76 -3.56
N VAL A 294 -0.99 -15.39 -3.30
CA VAL A 294 -0.33 -14.22 -3.92
C VAL A 294 -0.36 -14.33 -5.44
N GLY A 295 -0.07 -15.52 -5.99
CA GLY A 295 -0.13 -15.79 -7.43
C GLY A 295 -1.54 -15.62 -8.01
N MET A 296 -2.57 -16.20 -7.37
CA MET A 296 -3.97 -16.09 -7.81
C MET A 296 -4.47 -14.64 -7.79
N VAL A 297 -4.21 -13.91 -6.70
CA VAL A 297 -4.52 -12.47 -6.61
C VAL A 297 -3.74 -11.68 -7.68
N GLY A 298 -2.46 -12.02 -7.92
CA GLY A 298 -1.63 -11.44 -8.96
C GLY A 298 -2.20 -11.64 -10.37
N GLU A 299 -2.81 -12.79 -10.66
CA GLU A 299 -3.50 -13.02 -11.94
C GLU A 299 -4.71 -12.11 -12.13
N HIS A 300 -5.50 -11.88 -11.07
CA HIS A 300 -6.62 -10.94 -11.12
C HIS A 300 -6.14 -9.50 -11.35
N LEU A 301 -5.09 -9.09 -10.64
CA LEU A 301 -4.45 -7.79 -10.86
C LEU A 301 -3.94 -7.66 -12.30
N THR A 302 -3.22 -8.64 -12.81
CA THR A 302 -2.67 -8.63 -14.18
C THR A 302 -3.80 -8.52 -15.20
N ARG A 303 -4.84 -9.35 -15.10
CA ARG A 303 -6.00 -9.28 -16.02
C ARG A 303 -6.69 -7.92 -15.99
N ALA A 304 -6.91 -7.33 -14.82
CA ALA A 304 -7.53 -6.03 -14.70
C ALA A 304 -6.64 -4.90 -15.26
N LEU A 305 -5.36 -5.05 -15.10
CA LEU A 305 -4.37 -4.09 -15.59
C LEU A 305 -4.13 -4.23 -17.12
N GLU A 306 -4.25 -5.44 -17.69
CA GLU A 306 -4.06 -5.73 -19.12
C GLU A 306 -5.35 -5.65 -19.95
N ALA A 307 -6.52 -5.90 -19.36
CA ALA A 307 -7.82 -5.93 -20.06
C ALA A 307 -8.30 -4.55 -20.55
N GLY A 308 -7.41 -3.58 -20.62
CA GLY A 308 -7.64 -2.27 -21.09
C GLY A 308 -6.87 -1.93 -22.37
#